data_ce82ee1fcf8e6e374e2c4d34db0b70bc
#
_entry.id   ce82ee1fcf8e6e374e2c4d34db0b70bc
#
_cell.length_a   1.000
_cell.length_b   1.000
_cell.length_c   1.000
_cell.angle_alpha   90.00
_cell.angle_beta   90.00
_cell.angle_gamma   90.00
#
_symmetry.space_group_name_H-M   'P 1'
#
loop_
_entity.id
_entity.type
_entity.pdbx_description
1 polymer ?
#
loop_
_entity_poly.entity_id
_entity_poly.type
_entity_poly.pdbx_seq_one_letter_code
_entity_poly.pdbx_strand_id
1 'polypeptide(L)'
;MSRKIFDSEHEMFRDSVRNFMQKEILPYRDKWHEQGIVDREAFLKAGKQGLLLMWADEKYGGAGISDFRYEQVLIEEHARYGDAGFFMTLHSRLVGPYIGELGTEEQKARWLPKCITGEHILAVAITEPGAGSDVAGIRTKAEDMGDHYLLNGSKTYISNGILADLVVVVARTDQSTRHGLSLFVVERGMEGFERGRNLKKMGLKSQDTAELFFDNVKVPKENLLGELNRGFYQLMHFLAEERLLGAVGYLAAADAAFDITMDYIKERKAFGQTIADFQNSRFKMADMRMNIDVAQAFIDQCVEEHNRAELSADTAAKAKLFTSELECRVMDDCVQLHGGAGYMDEYPICRMYLNARISTIYAGSSEIMREIIARSVGLDPRKKKKEAGENQASAA
;
A
#
# COMPACT_ATOMS: atom_id res chain seq x y z
N MET A 1 -13.94 -5.75 21.00
CA MET A 1 -13.95 -7.24 21.10
C MET A 1 -12.54 -7.71 21.48
N SER A 2 -12.38 -8.74 22.34
CA SER A 2 -11.03 -9.26 22.65
C SER A 2 -10.51 -10.04 21.43
N ARG A 3 -9.40 -9.59 20.86
CA ARG A 3 -8.74 -10.25 19.72
C ARG A 3 -7.89 -11.40 20.23
N LYS A 4 -8.01 -12.58 19.58
CA LYS A 4 -7.27 -13.80 19.96
C LYS A 4 -6.17 -14.15 18.98
N ILE A 5 -6.01 -13.35 17.92
CA ILE A 5 -5.04 -13.60 16.86
C ILE A 5 -3.59 -13.39 17.33
N PHE A 6 -3.37 -12.56 18.34
CA PHE A 6 -2.06 -12.24 18.88
C PHE A 6 -1.74 -13.02 20.14
N ASP A 7 -0.49 -13.44 20.28
CA ASP A 7 0.08 -14.01 21.50
C ASP A 7 1.03 -12.99 22.19
N SER A 8 1.70 -13.42 23.28
CA SER A 8 2.58 -12.55 24.07
C SER A 8 3.76 -11.97 23.28
N GLU A 9 4.28 -12.68 22.28
CA GLU A 9 5.42 -12.20 21.48
C GLU A 9 4.98 -11.07 20.55
N HIS A 10 3.79 -11.19 19.96
CA HIS A 10 3.19 -10.12 19.15
C HIS A 10 2.90 -8.87 20.00
N GLU A 11 2.46 -9.02 21.23
CA GLU A 11 2.22 -7.86 22.12
C GLU A 11 3.52 -7.19 22.56
N MET A 12 4.58 -7.95 22.83
CA MET A 12 5.93 -7.37 23.06
C MET A 12 6.46 -6.63 21.85
N PHE A 13 6.25 -7.19 20.65
CA PHE A 13 6.60 -6.52 19.40
C PHE A 13 5.78 -5.24 19.21
N ARG A 14 4.49 -5.26 19.52
CA ARG A 14 3.60 -4.09 19.50
C ARG A 14 4.15 -2.95 20.36
N ASP A 15 4.56 -3.24 21.58
CA ASP A 15 5.16 -2.24 22.47
C ASP A 15 6.46 -1.67 21.93
N SER A 16 7.30 -2.52 21.31
CA SER A 16 8.53 -2.08 20.64
C SER A 16 8.25 -1.14 19.48
N VAL A 17 7.32 -1.50 18.60
CA VAL A 17 6.90 -0.68 17.45
C VAL A 17 6.30 0.65 17.91
N ARG A 18 5.40 0.62 18.91
CA ARG A 18 4.80 1.82 19.50
C ARG A 18 5.86 2.78 20.01
N ASN A 19 6.82 2.26 20.78
CA ASN A 19 7.93 3.07 21.30
C ASN A 19 8.76 3.69 20.17
N PHE A 20 9.04 2.94 19.11
CA PHE A 20 9.73 3.45 17.93
C PHE A 20 8.94 4.58 17.26
N MET A 21 7.65 4.37 16.99
CA MET A 21 6.80 5.38 16.35
C MET A 21 6.73 6.67 17.18
N GLN A 22 6.55 6.56 18.48
CA GLN A 22 6.44 7.72 19.37
C GLN A 22 7.75 8.49 19.51
N LYS A 23 8.91 7.82 19.50
CA LYS A 23 10.21 8.47 19.70
C LYS A 23 10.87 8.94 18.43
N GLU A 24 10.78 8.16 17.36
CA GLU A 24 11.57 8.35 16.15
C GLU A 24 10.77 8.88 14.96
N ILE A 25 9.43 8.81 14.98
CA ILE A 25 8.55 9.21 13.86
C ILE A 25 7.66 10.39 14.25
N LEU A 26 6.85 10.24 15.30
CA LEU A 26 5.87 11.24 15.73
C LEU A 26 6.43 12.67 15.88
N PRO A 27 7.64 12.88 16.44
CA PRO A 27 8.19 14.24 16.61
C PRO A 27 8.49 14.97 15.29
N TYR A 28 8.56 14.26 14.17
CA TYR A 28 8.92 14.82 12.87
C TYR A 28 7.71 15.01 11.94
N ARG A 29 6.53 14.57 12.33
CA ARG A 29 5.31 14.59 11.50
C ARG A 29 4.99 15.96 10.90
N ASP A 30 5.00 17.02 11.71
CA ASP A 30 4.67 18.36 11.23
C ASP A 30 5.72 18.88 10.26
N LYS A 31 7.02 18.67 10.56
CA LYS A 31 8.12 18.98 9.65
C LYS A 31 7.95 18.29 8.29
N TRP A 32 7.67 16.98 8.28
CA TRP A 32 7.49 16.21 7.04
C TRP A 32 6.23 16.62 6.27
N HIS A 33 5.18 16.95 6.99
CA HIS A 33 3.96 17.48 6.39
C HIS A 33 4.21 18.81 5.65
N GLU A 34 4.95 19.74 6.26
CA GLU A 34 5.31 21.03 5.68
C GLU A 34 6.28 20.90 4.50
N GLN A 35 7.33 20.09 4.64
CA GLN A 35 8.33 19.89 3.57
C GLN A 35 7.84 19.01 2.42
N GLY A 36 6.77 18.23 2.64
CA GLY A 36 6.16 17.37 1.63
C GLY A 36 6.89 16.06 1.35
N ILE A 37 7.80 15.63 2.23
CA ILE A 37 8.60 14.42 2.09
C ILE A 37 9.13 13.95 3.45
N VAL A 38 9.22 12.64 3.65
CA VAL A 38 9.83 12.04 4.84
C VAL A 38 11.36 12.10 4.71
N ASP A 39 12.07 12.35 5.81
CA ASP A 39 13.53 12.27 5.82
C ASP A 39 14.01 10.82 5.62
N ARG A 40 15.05 10.61 4.81
CA ARG A 40 15.67 9.28 4.60
C ARG A 40 16.14 8.64 5.90
N GLU A 41 16.52 9.45 6.88
CA GLU A 41 16.93 8.99 8.21
C GLU A 41 15.87 8.13 8.90
N ALA A 42 14.58 8.34 8.61
CA ALA A 42 13.50 7.51 9.14
C ALA A 42 13.61 6.05 8.68
N PHE A 43 14.00 5.81 7.42
CA PHE A 43 14.23 4.45 6.90
C PHE A 43 15.46 3.81 7.54
N LEU A 44 16.57 4.54 7.71
CA LEU A 44 17.76 4.03 8.41
C LEU A 44 17.46 3.65 9.86
N LYS A 45 16.68 4.47 10.57
CA LYS A 45 16.24 4.17 11.95
C LYS A 45 15.33 2.94 12.00
N ALA A 46 14.37 2.82 11.05
CA ALA A 46 13.51 1.66 10.96
C ALA A 46 14.29 0.38 10.63
N GLY A 47 15.27 0.45 9.71
CA GLY A 47 16.18 -0.66 9.40
C GLY A 47 17.01 -1.07 10.62
N LYS A 48 17.60 -0.11 11.35
CA LYS A 48 18.34 -0.38 12.58
C LYS A 48 17.49 -1.04 13.67
N GLN A 49 16.19 -0.72 13.71
CA GLN A 49 15.22 -1.33 14.63
C GLN A 49 14.76 -2.71 14.17
N GLY A 50 15.12 -3.16 12.95
CA GLY A 50 14.70 -4.43 12.37
C GLY A 50 13.25 -4.43 11.86
N LEU A 51 12.68 -3.27 11.52
CA LEU A 51 11.29 -3.13 11.08
C LEU A 51 11.11 -3.17 9.55
N LEU A 52 12.22 -3.18 8.79
CA LEU A 52 12.18 -3.24 7.34
C LEU A 52 12.44 -4.67 6.85
N LEU A 53 11.67 -5.12 5.85
CA LEU A 53 11.82 -6.43 5.21
C LEU A 53 11.98 -7.58 6.23
N MET A 54 11.19 -7.58 7.32
CA MET A 54 11.26 -8.58 8.41
C MET A 54 11.18 -10.02 7.91
N TRP A 55 10.50 -10.25 6.78
CA TRP A 55 10.32 -11.54 6.14
C TRP A 55 11.58 -12.05 5.42
N ALA A 56 12.52 -11.17 5.08
CA ALA A 56 13.71 -11.55 4.32
C ALA A 56 14.60 -12.53 5.12
N ASP A 57 15.22 -13.45 4.39
CA ASP A 57 16.10 -14.49 4.94
C ASP A 57 17.28 -13.85 5.73
N GLU A 58 17.66 -14.49 6.82
CA GLU A 58 18.77 -14.07 7.68
C GLU A 58 20.10 -13.95 6.92
N LYS A 59 20.31 -14.77 5.87
CA LYS A 59 21.50 -14.70 5.01
C LYS A 59 21.68 -13.35 4.31
N TYR A 60 20.59 -12.57 4.16
CA TYR A 60 20.61 -11.21 3.61
C TYR A 60 20.55 -10.13 4.71
N GLY A 61 20.42 -10.52 5.99
CA GLY A 61 20.29 -9.62 7.13
C GLY A 61 18.87 -9.37 7.60
N GLY A 62 17.89 -10.10 7.06
CA GLY A 62 16.50 -10.09 7.51
C GLY A 62 16.28 -10.89 8.79
N ALA A 63 15.05 -10.98 9.26
CA ALA A 63 14.67 -11.74 10.45
C ALA A 63 13.97 -13.07 10.13
N GLY A 64 13.71 -13.38 8.85
CA GLY A 64 13.04 -14.62 8.42
C GLY A 64 11.60 -14.77 8.92
N ILE A 65 10.93 -13.67 9.30
CA ILE A 65 9.58 -13.69 9.86
C ILE A 65 8.55 -13.83 8.74
N SER A 66 8.00 -15.01 8.56
CA SER A 66 6.93 -15.27 7.59
C SER A 66 5.52 -14.98 8.13
N ASP A 67 5.35 -14.89 9.45
CA ASP A 67 4.06 -14.64 10.10
C ASP A 67 3.59 -13.21 9.88
N PHE A 68 2.53 -13.04 9.08
CA PHE A 68 1.96 -11.74 8.72
C PHE A 68 1.37 -10.98 9.92
N ARG A 69 1.14 -11.62 11.06
CA ARG A 69 0.67 -10.95 12.29
C ARG A 69 1.65 -9.89 12.78
N TYR A 70 2.96 -10.08 12.57
CA TYR A 70 3.97 -9.05 12.88
C TYR A 70 3.81 -7.82 11.96
N GLU A 71 3.55 -8.03 10.67
CA GLU A 71 3.25 -6.92 9.74
C GLU A 71 1.94 -6.23 10.12
N GLN A 72 0.90 -6.99 10.50
CA GLN A 72 -0.36 -6.44 10.98
C GLN A 72 -0.14 -5.54 12.20
N VAL A 73 0.63 -5.98 13.20
CA VAL A 73 0.99 -5.18 14.38
C VAL A 73 1.72 -3.90 13.97
N LEU A 74 2.71 -4.01 13.07
CA LEU A 74 3.46 -2.87 12.57
C LEU A 74 2.57 -1.83 11.92
N ILE A 75 1.64 -2.25 11.06
CA ILE A 75 0.70 -1.38 10.37
C ILE A 75 -0.26 -0.71 11.36
N GLU A 76 -0.78 -1.45 12.33
CA GLU A 76 -1.71 -0.92 13.35
C GLU A 76 -1.06 0.18 14.20
N GLU A 77 0.16 -0.06 14.71
CA GLU A 77 0.87 0.94 15.49
C GLU A 77 1.33 2.13 14.65
N HIS A 78 1.72 1.90 13.39
CA HIS A 78 2.05 2.96 12.44
C HIS A 78 0.84 3.85 12.14
N ALA A 79 -0.34 3.30 11.92
CA ALA A 79 -1.56 4.07 11.68
C ALA A 79 -1.95 4.94 12.89
N ARG A 80 -1.68 4.48 14.09
CA ARG A 80 -2.05 5.15 15.35
C ARG A 80 -1.02 6.19 15.80
N TYR A 81 0.25 5.91 15.69
CA TYR A 81 1.34 6.71 16.27
C TYR A 81 2.37 7.21 15.25
N GLY A 82 2.38 6.66 14.04
CA GLY A 82 3.30 7.02 12.99
C GLY A 82 2.89 8.25 12.18
N ASP A 83 3.53 8.40 11.02
CA ASP A 83 3.17 9.37 9.99
C ASP A 83 2.65 8.64 8.75
N ALA A 84 1.44 8.96 8.30
CA ALA A 84 0.79 8.28 7.17
C ALA A 84 1.56 8.38 5.84
N GLY A 85 2.50 9.31 5.72
CA GLY A 85 3.39 9.45 4.56
C GLY A 85 4.69 8.66 4.67
N PHE A 86 5.02 8.12 5.83
CA PHE A 86 6.17 7.22 6.00
C PHE A 86 5.83 5.82 5.50
N PHE A 87 5.90 5.60 4.19
CA PHE A 87 5.48 4.36 3.55
C PHE A 87 6.53 3.24 3.68
N MET A 88 6.94 2.91 4.91
CA MET A 88 7.83 1.78 5.15
C MET A 88 7.22 0.44 4.75
N THR A 89 5.90 0.27 4.86
CA THR A 89 5.19 -0.94 4.41
C THR A 89 5.19 -1.08 2.90
N LEU A 90 5.11 0.02 2.14
CA LEU A 90 5.29 -0.01 0.69
C LEU A 90 6.69 -0.52 0.34
N HIS A 91 7.72 0.03 0.99
CA HIS A 91 9.09 -0.41 0.81
C HIS A 91 9.27 -1.88 1.18
N SER A 92 8.83 -2.27 2.40
CA SER A 92 9.17 -3.55 3.02
C SER A 92 8.32 -4.71 2.53
N ARG A 93 6.99 -4.54 2.48
CA ARG A 93 6.07 -5.66 2.28
C ARG A 93 5.34 -5.60 0.94
N LEU A 94 5.26 -4.41 0.30
CA LEU A 94 4.67 -4.31 -1.03
C LEU A 94 5.72 -4.50 -2.13
N VAL A 95 6.84 -3.77 -2.09
CA VAL A 95 7.86 -3.82 -3.17
C VAL A 95 8.96 -4.84 -2.89
N GLY A 96 9.38 -4.99 -1.64
CA GLY A 96 10.41 -5.95 -1.25
C GLY A 96 10.19 -7.37 -1.76
N PRO A 97 8.97 -7.94 -1.63
CA PRO A 97 8.67 -9.31 -2.09
C PRO A 97 8.90 -9.53 -3.58
N TYR A 98 8.76 -8.53 -4.45
CA TYR A 98 9.11 -8.68 -5.87
C TYR A 98 10.57 -9.10 -6.03
N ILE A 99 11.50 -8.50 -5.27
CA ILE A 99 12.91 -8.89 -5.29
C ILE A 99 13.09 -10.23 -4.59
N GLY A 100 12.43 -10.43 -3.45
CA GLY A 100 12.57 -11.63 -2.62
C GLY A 100 12.10 -12.92 -3.29
N GLU A 101 10.99 -12.87 -4.05
CA GLU A 101 10.40 -14.06 -4.66
C GLU A 101 10.83 -14.23 -6.12
N LEU A 102 10.93 -13.14 -6.89
CA LEU A 102 11.25 -13.21 -8.32
C LEU A 102 12.74 -13.08 -8.64
N GLY A 103 13.52 -12.51 -7.71
CA GLY A 103 14.95 -12.29 -7.91
C GLY A 103 15.78 -13.56 -7.88
N THR A 104 16.86 -13.58 -8.67
CA THR A 104 17.90 -14.60 -8.55
C THR A 104 18.66 -14.41 -7.22
N GLU A 105 19.44 -15.43 -6.81
CA GLU A 105 20.24 -15.33 -5.60
C GLU A 105 21.26 -14.16 -5.65
N GLU A 106 21.83 -13.89 -6.84
CA GLU A 106 22.73 -12.76 -7.07
C GLU A 106 22.00 -11.42 -6.93
N GLN A 107 20.78 -11.31 -7.48
CA GLN A 107 19.95 -10.11 -7.35
C GLN A 107 19.56 -9.86 -5.89
N LYS A 108 19.11 -10.90 -5.17
CA LYS A 108 18.78 -10.81 -3.75
C LYS A 108 19.99 -10.37 -2.92
N ALA A 109 21.15 -11.02 -3.13
CA ALA A 109 22.39 -10.65 -2.42
C ALA A 109 22.87 -9.23 -2.73
N ARG A 110 22.61 -8.72 -3.95
CA ARG A 110 22.96 -7.36 -4.37
C ARG A 110 22.07 -6.30 -3.73
N TRP A 111 20.77 -6.52 -3.65
CA TRP A 111 19.82 -5.46 -3.32
C TRP A 111 19.22 -5.56 -1.91
N LEU A 112 18.86 -6.78 -1.43
CA LEU A 112 18.14 -6.91 -0.16
C LEU A 112 18.89 -6.36 1.06
N PRO A 113 20.21 -6.59 1.23
CA PRO A 113 20.90 -6.11 2.45
C PRO A 113 20.74 -4.61 2.68
N LYS A 114 20.89 -3.79 1.64
CA LYS A 114 20.72 -2.34 1.75
C LYS A 114 19.28 -1.89 1.88
N CYS A 115 18.33 -2.68 1.38
CA CYS A 115 16.91 -2.43 1.61
C CYS A 115 16.51 -2.72 3.06
N ILE A 116 17.07 -3.78 3.66
CA ILE A 116 16.84 -4.16 5.06
C ILE A 116 17.39 -3.11 6.01
N THR A 117 18.57 -2.55 5.73
CA THR A 117 19.15 -1.47 6.55
C THR A 117 18.50 -0.09 6.31
N GLY A 118 17.66 0.05 5.28
CA GLY A 118 17.06 1.33 4.89
C GLY A 118 17.98 2.27 4.10
N GLU A 119 19.20 1.81 3.75
CA GLU A 119 20.13 2.56 2.88
C GLU A 119 19.57 2.70 1.46
N HIS A 120 18.93 1.66 0.94
CA HIS A 120 18.18 1.69 -0.30
C HIS A 120 16.68 1.67 -0.04
N ILE A 121 15.97 2.64 -0.60
CA ILE A 121 14.52 2.76 -0.53
C ILE A 121 13.93 2.21 -1.84
N LEU A 122 12.84 1.45 -1.72
CA LEU A 122 12.16 0.80 -2.83
C LEU A 122 10.94 1.60 -3.29
N ALA A 123 10.69 1.55 -4.60
CA ALA A 123 9.43 1.95 -5.22
C ALA A 123 9.01 0.96 -6.31
N VAL A 124 7.74 0.93 -6.66
CA VAL A 124 7.21 0.23 -7.83
C VAL A 124 6.55 1.21 -8.79
N ALA A 125 6.89 1.14 -10.06
CA ALA A 125 6.42 2.04 -11.10
C ALA A 125 5.57 1.28 -12.13
N ILE A 126 4.24 1.27 -11.90
CA ILE A 126 3.24 0.61 -12.74
C ILE A 126 2.48 1.66 -13.55
N THR A 127 1.84 2.61 -12.86
CA THR A 127 0.89 3.58 -13.42
C THR A 127 1.54 4.53 -14.43
N GLU A 128 0.86 4.78 -15.53
CA GLU A 128 1.22 5.76 -16.57
C GLU A 128 0.11 6.80 -16.73
N PRO A 129 0.36 7.95 -17.38
CA PRO A 129 -0.70 8.92 -17.68
C PRO A 129 -1.89 8.33 -18.42
N GLY A 130 -1.69 7.28 -19.22
CA GLY A 130 -2.71 6.58 -20.00
C GLY A 130 -3.12 5.22 -19.47
N ALA A 131 -2.55 4.73 -18.37
CA ALA A 131 -2.80 3.36 -17.86
C ALA A 131 -2.74 3.33 -16.32
N GLY A 132 -3.91 3.29 -15.69
CA GLY A 132 -4.08 3.06 -14.24
C GLY A 132 -4.68 1.68 -14.00
N SER A 133 -6.02 1.59 -13.87
CA SER A 133 -6.73 0.31 -13.67
C SER A 133 -6.53 -0.68 -14.84
N ASP A 134 -6.34 -0.20 -16.06
CA ASP A 134 -5.97 -1.03 -17.23
C ASP A 134 -4.44 -1.19 -17.31
N VAL A 135 -3.88 -2.04 -16.43
CA VAL A 135 -2.44 -2.36 -16.41
C VAL A 135 -1.96 -2.94 -17.75
N ALA A 136 -2.81 -3.68 -18.46
CA ALA A 136 -2.48 -4.21 -19.78
C ALA A 136 -2.33 -3.11 -20.86
N GLY A 137 -2.74 -1.88 -20.57
CA GLY A 137 -2.58 -0.71 -21.44
C GLY A 137 -1.24 0.02 -21.31
N ILE A 138 -0.31 -0.46 -20.48
CA ILE A 138 1.04 0.11 -20.28
C ILE A 138 1.79 0.23 -21.61
N ARG A 139 2.41 1.40 -21.83
CA ARG A 139 3.13 1.78 -23.05
C ARG A 139 4.64 1.96 -22.87
N THR A 140 5.12 2.20 -21.64
CA THR A 140 6.57 2.18 -21.34
C THR A 140 7.15 0.90 -21.90
N LYS A 141 8.15 0.98 -22.78
CA LYS A 141 8.73 -0.16 -23.49
C LYS A 141 10.17 -0.41 -23.09
N ALA A 142 10.58 -1.67 -23.14
CA ALA A 142 11.94 -2.10 -22.99
C ALA A 142 12.32 -2.95 -24.21
N GLU A 143 13.20 -2.40 -25.07
CA GLU A 143 13.69 -3.07 -26.28
C GLU A 143 14.95 -3.87 -25.96
N ASP A 144 15.01 -5.10 -26.42
CA ASP A 144 16.18 -5.97 -26.27
C ASP A 144 17.29 -5.56 -27.25
N MET A 145 18.40 -5.07 -26.73
CA MET A 145 19.57 -4.65 -27.51
C MET A 145 20.72 -5.67 -27.55
N GLY A 146 20.45 -6.89 -27.01
CA GLY A 146 21.43 -7.96 -26.92
C GLY A 146 22.11 -8.04 -25.55
N ASP A 147 22.89 -7.04 -25.18
CA ASP A 147 23.60 -6.97 -23.90
C ASP A 147 22.85 -6.18 -22.80
N HIS A 148 21.86 -5.36 -23.17
CA HIS A 148 21.02 -4.60 -22.27
C HIS A 148 19.60 -4.45 -22.82
N TYR A 149 18.68 -3.92 -22.00
CA TYR A 149 17.38 -3.40 -22.45
C TYR A 149 17.42 -1.88 -22.54
N LEU A 150 16.83 -1.33 -23.61
CA LEU A 150 16.66 0.11 -23.78
C LEU A 150 15.27 0.50 -23.32
N LEU A 151 15.16 1.14 -22.14
CA LEU A 151 13.89 1.50 -21.51
C LEU A 151 13.48 2.91 -21.89
N ASN A 152 12.26 3.06 -22.42
CA ASN A 152 11.68 4.34 -22.83
C ASN A 152 10.22 4.47 -22.38
N GLY A 153 9.86 5.63 -21.82
CA GLY A 153 8.50 5.93 -21.39
C GLY A 153 8.43 6.85 -20.17
N SER A 154 7.27 6.86 -19.53
CA SER A 154 7.06 7.64 -18.31
C SER A 154 6.07 6.95 -17.39
N LYS A 155 6.26 7.15 -16.09
CA LYS A 155 5.38 6.67 -15.02
C LYS A 155 4.88 7.86 -14.21
N THR A 156 3.68 7.76 -13.66
CA THR A 156 3.07 8.83 -12.86
C THR A 156 2.52 8.32 -11.55
N TYR A 157 2.42 9.22 -10.56
CA TYR A 157 1.92 8.93 -9.21
C TYR A 157 2.73 7.88 -8.46
N ILE A 158 4.05 7.85 -8.66
CA ILE A 158 4.90 6.85 -8.03
C ILE A 158 5.27 7.28 -6.61
N SER A 159 4.77 6.53 -5.64
CA SER A 159 5.10 6.69 -4.21
C SER A 159 6.55 6.29 -3.97
N ASN A 160 7.24 6.98 -3.08
CA ASN A 160 8.69 6.95 -2.90
C ASN A 160 9.48 7.32 -4.18
N GLY A 161 8.84 7.91 -5.20
CA GLY A 161 9.48 8.18 -6.48
C GLY A 161 10.67 9.13 -6.40
N ILE A 162 10.67 10.05 -5.42
CA ILE A 162 11.82 10.93 -5.13
C ILE A 162 12.87 10.20 -4.29
N LEU A 163 12.42 9.48 -3.24
CA LEU A 163 13.31 8.84 -2.27
C LEU A 163 13.95 7.55 -2.79
N ALA A 164 13.26 6.78 -3.65
CA ALA A 164 13.70 5.45 -4.04
C ALA A 164 15.09 5.41 -4.67
N ASP A 165 15.87 4.41 -4.29
CA ASP A 165 17.16 4.07 -4.90
C ASP A 165 16.99 2.96 -5.93
N LEU A 166 16.03 2.07 -5.71
CA LEU A 166 15.66 0.99 -6.62
C LEU A 166 14.18 1.11 -6.96
N VAL A 167 13.87 1.10 -8.25
CA VAL A 167 12.49 1.17 -8.74
C VAL A 167 12.20 -0.08 -9.57
N VAL A 168 11.22 -0.87 -9.13
CA VAL A 168 10.68 -1.97 -9.94
C VAL A 168 9.77 -1.37 -11.01
N VAL A 169 10.22 -1.34 -12.25
CA VAL A 169 9.51 -0.73 -13.38
C VAL A 169 8.83 -1.79 -14.23
N VAL A 170 7.53 -1.62 -14.46
CA VAL A 170 6.77 -2.46 -15.39
C VAL A 170 6.89 -1.88 -16.80
N ALA A 171 7.41 -2.65 -17.75
CA ALA A 171 7.57 -2.22 -19.12
C ALA A 171 7.11 -3.30 -20.12
N ARG A 172 6.71 -2.87 -21.30
CA ARG A 172 6.32 -3.73 -22.41
C ARG A 172 7.54 -4.24 -23.14
N THR A 173 7.68 -5.54 -23.19
CA THR A 173 8.76 -6.26 -23.91
C THR A 173 8.24 -7.04 -25.11
N ASP A 174 6.92 -7.33 -25.16
CA ASP A 174 6.27 -7.96 -26.31
C ASP A 174 5.03 -7.15 -26.71
N GLN A 175 5.02 -6.64 -27.94
CA GLN A 175 3.93 -5.87 -28.51
C GLN A 175 2.84 -6.74 -29.16
N SER A 176 3.11 -8.02 -29.40
CA SER A 176 2.18 -8.95 -30.03
C SER A 176 1.03 -9.36 -29.11
N THR A 177 1.20 -9.19 -27.78
CA THR A 177 0.21 -9.53 -26.77
C THR A 177 0.00 -8.39 -25.75
N ARG A 178 -1.25 -8.25 -25.29
CA ARG A 178 -1.59 -7.28 -24.22
C ARG A 178 -0.87 -7.58 -22.90
N HIS A 179 -0.51 -8.83 -22.63
CA HIS A 179 0.12 -9.26 -21.39
C HIS A 179 1.65 -9.37 -21.49
N GLY A 180 2.26 -8.98 -22.61
CA GLY A 180 3.71 -9.01 -22.85
C GLY A 180 4.46 -7.93 -22.08
N LEU A 181 4.34 -7.96 -20.75
CA LEU A 181 5.01 -7.07 -19.81
C LEU A 181 6.12 -7.81 -19.07
N SER A 182 7.17 -7.07 -18.69
CA SER A 182 8.27 -7.57 -17.86
C SER A 182 8.58 -6.56 -16.75
N LEU A 183 9.28 -7.02 -15.72
CA LEU A 183 9.68 -6.22 -14.58
C LEU A 183 11.19 -5.96 -14.65
N PHE A 184 11.60 -4.73 -14.40
CA PHE A 184 12.99 -4.32 -14.39
C PHE A 184 13.32 -3.54 -13.13
N VAL A 185 14.47 -3.81 -12.51
CA VAL A 185 14.97 -2.96 -11.43
C VAL A 185 15.83 -1.85 -12.04
N VAL A 186 15.32 -0.62 -11.98
CA VAL A 186 16.05 0.59 -12.39
C VAL A 186 16.65 1.23 -11.15
N GLU A 187 17.96 1.44 -11.18
CA GLU A 187 18.72 1.97 -10.05
C GLU A 187 18.90 3.48 -10.16
N ARG A 188 18.97 4.15 -9.02
CA ARG A 188 19.27 5.59 -8.96
C ARG A 188 20.61 5.89 -9.64
N GLY A 189 20.62 6.88 -10.51
CA GLY A 189 21.83 7.31 -11.22
C GLY A 189 22.05 6.65 -12.58
N MET A 190 21.18 5.73 -13.02
CA MET A 190 21.23 5.27 -14.42
C MET A 190 20.98 6.46 -15.36
N GLU A 191 21.81 6.58 -16.39
CA GLU A 191 21.71 7.65 -17.40
C GLU A 191 20.37 7.59 -18.12
N GLY A 192 19.72 8.74 -18.32
CA GLY A 192 18.37 8.84 -18.91
C GLY A 192 17.22 8.53 -17.96
N PHE A 193 17.49 8.14 -16.70
CA PHE A 193 16.47 7.99 -15.68
C PHE A 193 16.32 9.26 -14.85
N GLU A 194 15.23 9.98 -15.05
CA GLU A 194 14.95 11.23 -14.36
C GLU A 194 13.70 11.16 -13.50
N ARG A 195 13.71 11.93 -12.41
CA ARG A 195 12.57 12.14 -11.51
C ARG A 195 11.98 13.50 -11.75
N GLY A 196 10.66 13.54 -11.88
CA GLY A 196 9.92 14.80 -11.90
C GLY A 196 9.86 15.43 -10.51
N ARG A 197 9.05 16.46 -10.39
CA ARG A 197 8.81 17.12 -9.11
C ARG A 197 8.01 16.23 -8.16
N ASN A 198 8.12 16.51 -6.85
CA ASN A 198 7.18 15.99 -5.87
C ASN A 198 5.78 16.59 -6.12
N LEU A 199 4.79 15.72 -6.40
CA LEU A 199 3.44 16.12 -6.77
C LEU A 199 2.65 16.60 -5.56
N LYS A 200 1.91 17.71 -5.71
CA LYS A 200 0.99 18.21 -4.67
C LYS A 200 -0.26 17.37 -4.63
N LYS A 201 -0.62 16.88 -3.44
CA LYS A 201 -1.75 15.98 -3.19
C LYS A 201 -2.76 16.59 -2.22
N MET A 202 -3.98 16.06 -2.20
CA MET A 202 -5.00 16.40 -1.23
C MET A 202 -4.54 16.00 0.19
N GLY A 203 -4.17 14.74 0.38
CA GLY A 203 -3.67 14.16 1.62
C GLY A 203 -2.30 13.49 1.42
N LEU A 204 -1.84 12.74 2.43
CA LEU A 204 -0.53 12.08 2.46
C LEU A 204 0.59 13.06 2.05
N LYS A 205 0.56 14.28 2.62
CA LYS A 205 1.46 15.35 2.16
C LYS A 205 2.93 15.02 2.40
N SER A 206 3.24 14.33 3.49
CA SER A 206 4.58 13.84 3.82
C SER A 206 5.07 12.67 2.95
N GLN A 207 4.16 11.99 2.22
CA GLN A 207 4.54 10.98 1.24
C GLN A 207 5.00 11.64 -0.05
N ASP A 208 6.23 11.41 -0.48
CA ASP A 208 6.68 11.82 -1.81
C ASP A 208 6.00 10.99 -2.91
N THR A 209 5.58 11.68 -3.93
CA THR A 209 4.93 11.07 -5.09
C THR A 209 5.40 11.78 -6.34
N ALA A 210 5.99 11.07 -7.30
CA ALA A 210 6.63 11.68 -8.45
C ALA A 210 6.17 11.08 -9.78
N GLU A 211 6.47 11.83 -10.84
CA GLU A 211 6.59 11.30 -12.19
C GLU A 211 8.01 10.78 -12.39
N LEU A 212 8.14 9.69 -13.13
CA LEU A 212 9.43 9.11 -13.50
C LEU A 212 9.53 9.09 -15.03
N PHE A 213 10.67 9.50 -15.56
CA PHE A 213 10.93 9.57 -16.98
C PHE A 213 12.11 8.67 -17.36
N PHE A 214 11.95 7.96 -18.45
CA PHE A 214 12.95 7.05 -18.99
C PHE A 214 13.20 7.44 -20.44
N ASP A 215 14.39 7.99 -20.71
CA ASP A 215 14.84 8.35 -22.05
C ASP A 215 16.10 7.57 -22.39
N ASN A 216 15.92 6.51 -23.18
CA ASN A 216 16.98 5.61 -23.59
C ASN A 216 17.81 5.04 -22.41
N VAL A 217 17.15 4.74 -21.29
CA VAL A 217 17.81 4.16 -20.11
C VAL A 217 18.35 2.77 -20.47
N LYS A 218 19.65 2.60 -20.35
CA LYS A 218 20.30 1.29 -20.53
C LYS A 218 20.19 0.49 -19.26
N VAL A 219 19.26 -0.47 -19.26
CA VAL A 219 19.04 -1.39 -18.14
C VAL A 219 19.77 -2.68 -18.40
N PRO A 220 20.76 -3.07 -17.57
CA PRO A 220 21.51 -4.33 -17.74
C PRO A 220 20.58 -5.54 -17.78
N LYS A 221 20.98 -6.59 -18.49
CA LYS A 221 20.19 -7.85 -18.57
C LYS A 221 19.94 -8.48 -17.20
N GLU A 222 20.90 -8.39 -16.32
CA GLU A 222 20.82 -8.87 -14.94
C GLU A 222 19.85 -8.07 -14.06
N ASN A 223 19.30 -6.97 -14.54
CA ASN A 223 18.26 -6.22 -13.86
C ASN A 223 16.82 -6.59 -14.29
N LEU A 224 16.66 -7.53 -15.21
CA LEU A 224 15.37 -8.18 -15.47
C LEU A 224 14.96 -8.97 -14.22
N LEU A 225 13.81 -8.65 -13.65
CA LEU A 225 13.29 -9.29 -12.44
C LEU A 225 12.24 -10.33 -12.82
N GLY A 226 12.49 -11.59 -12.44
CA GLY A 226 11.65 -12.72 -12.81
C GLY A 226 11.77 -13.11 -14.28
N GLU A 227 10.67 -13.57 -14.87
CA GLU A 227 10.64 -14.11 -16.23
C GLU A 227 10.24 -13.05 -17.26
N LEU A 228 10.93 -13.04 -18.41
CA LEU A 228 10.62 -12.16 -19.54
C LEU A 228 9.17 -12.42 -20.05
N ASN A 229 8.42 -11.36 -20.34
CA ASN A 229 7.03 -11.37 -20.81
C ASN A 229 6.02 -11.99 -19.82
N ARG A 230 6.41 -12.21 -18.56
CA ARG A 230 5.53 -12.74 -17.51
C ARG A 230 5.13 -11.69 -16.46
N GLY A 231 5.59 -10.46 -16.60
CA GLY A 231 5.39 -9.38 -15.62
C GLY A 231 3.92 -9.12 -15.26
N PHE A 232 2.99 -9.27 -16.22
CA PHE A 232 1.56 -9.14 -15.93
C PHE A 232 1.09 -10.19 -14.90
N TYR A 233 1.47 -11.43 -15.07
CA TYR A 233 1.08 -12.53 -14.17
C TYR A 233 1.81 -12.44 -12.82
N GLN A 234 3.07 -12.01 -12.84
CA GLN A 234 3.87 -11.76 -11.64
C GLN A 234 3.23 -10.65 -10.80
N LEU A 235 2.78 -9.54 -11.41
CA LEU A 235 2.01 -8.50 -10.70
C LEU A 235 0.73 -9.07 -10.08
N MET A 236 -0.03 -9.86 -10.83
CA MET A 236 -1.29 -10.44 -10.32
C MET A 236 -1.09 -11.35 -9.10
N HIS A 237 0.06 -12.01 -9.00
CA HIS A 237 0.43 -12.87 -7.88
C HIS A 237 0.46 -12.10 -6.54
N PHE A 238 1.08 -10.92 -6.51
CA PHE A 238 1.23 -10.12 -5.29
C PHE A 238 -0.03 -9.35 -4.88
N LEU A 239 -0.99 -9.14 -5.77
CA LEU A 239 -2.13 -8.26 -5.52
C LEU A 239 -3.01 -8.67 -4.34
N ALA A 240 -3.10 -9.95 -3.99
CA ALA A 240 -3.91 -10.38 -2.85
C ALA A 240 -3.31 -9.88 -1.53
N GLU A 241 -2.01 -10.04 -1.36
CA GLU A 241 -1.28 -9.54 -0.19
C GLU A 241 -1.26 -8.01 -0.15
N GLU A 242 -1.01 -7.34 -1.28
CA GLU A 242 -1.03 -5.87 -1.37
C GLU A 242 -2.38 -5.28 -0.92
N ARG A 243 -3.49 -5.94 -1.28
CA ARG A 243 -4.84 -5.53 -0.85
C ARG A 243 -5.06 -5.78 0.64
N LEU A 244 -4.54 -6.89 1.19
CA LEU A 244 -4.60 -7.17 2.62
C LEU A 244 -3.82 -6.12 3.41
N LEU A 245 -2.61 -5.76 2.99
CA LEU A 245 -1.81 -4.68 3.59
C LEU A 245 -2.62 -3.38 3.68
N GLY A 246 -3.21 -2.98 2.56
CA GLY A 246 -4.08 -1.81 2.52
C GLY A 246 -5.27 -1.95 3.46
N ALA A 247 -5.95 -3.10 3.44
CA ALA A 247 -7.15 -3.33 4.26
C ALA A 247 -6.87 -3.25 5.77
N VAL A 248 -5.73 -3.78 6.23
CA VAL A 248 -5.27 -3.64 7.62
C VAL A 248 -5.03 -2.17 7.95
N GLY A 249 -4.33 -1.42 7.07
CA GLY A 249 -4.00 -0.02 7.30
C GLY A 249 -5.23 0.89 7.35
N TYR A 250 -6.20 0.71 6.45
CA TYR A 250 -7.42 1.50 6.40
C TYR A 250 -8.29 1.29 7.65
N LEU A 251 -8.40 0.04 8.09
CA LEU A 251 -9.14 -0.29 9.31
C LEU A 251 -8.45 0.30 10.55
N ALA A 252 -7.13 0.16 10.64
CA ALA A 252 -6.36 0.73 11.75
C ALA A 252 -6.46 2.26 11.82
N ALA A 253 -6.47 2.94 10.66
CA ALA A 253 -6.68 4.38 10.59
C ALA A 253 -8.09 4.78 11.05
N ALA A 254 -9.12 4.01 10.65
CA ALA A 254 -10.50 4.23 11.11
C ALA A 254 -10.62 4.05 12.64
N ASP A 255 -9.99 3.03 13.21
CA ASP A 255 -9.98 2.78 14.65
C ASP A 255 -9.24 3.89 15.41
N ALA A 256 -8.11 4.37 14.90
CA ALA A 256 -7.38 5.49 15.48
C ALA A 256 -8.21 6.80 15.45
N ALA A 257 -8.91 7.08 14.36
CA ALA A 257 -9.79 8.24 14.24
C ALA A 257 -10.96 8.17 15.21
N PHE A 258 -11.53 6.98 15.39
CA PHE A 258 -12.58 6.74 16.38
C PHE A 258 -12.10 7.09 17.80
N ASP A 259 -10.92 6.62 18.21
CA ASP A 259 -10.38 6.88 19.55
C ASP A 259 -10.12 8.38 19.79
N ILE A 260 -9.45 9.06 18.84
CA ILE A 260 -9.22 10.51 18.91
C ILE A 260 -10.53 11.29 19.02
N THR A 261 -11.55 10.86 18.27
CA THR A 261 -12.87 11.50 18.30
C THR A 261 -13.60 11.22 19.61
N MET A 262 -13.50 10.01 20.15
CA MET A 262 -14.07 9.64 21.44
C MET A 262 -13.52 10.53 22.55
N ASP A 263 -12.21 10.77 22.59
CA ASP A 263 -11.58 11.65 23.58
C ASP A 263 -12.06 13.09 23.40
N TYR A 264 -12.05 13.61 22.18
CA TYR A 264 -12.50 14.97 21.88
C TYR A 264 -13.94 15.22 22.31
N ILE A 265 -14.90 14.35 21.94
CA ILE A 265 -16.32 14.58 22.25
C ILE A 265 -16.67 14.45 23.75
N LYS A 266 -15.86 13.71 24.53
CA LYS A 266 -15.99 13.62 25.99
C LYS A 266 -15.56 14.90 26.69
N GLU A 267 -14.64 15.66 26.09
CA GLU A 267 -14.13 16.92 26.68
C GLU A 267 -14.87 18.16 26.17
N ARG A 268 -15.19 18.20 24.86
CA ARG A 268 -15.81 19.33 24.19
C ARG A 268 -17.25 19.51 24.65
N LYS A 269 -17.58 20.73 25.14
CA LYS A 269 -18.92 21.10 25.63
C LYS A 269 -19.64 22.04 24.68
N ALA A 270 -20.95 21.84 24.54
CA ALA A 270 -21.91 22.74 23.88
C ALA A 270 -23.26 22.61 24.55
N PHE A 271 -24.02 23.70 24.65
CA PHE A 271 -25.35 23.74 25.26
C PHE A 271 -25.39 23.16 26.70
N GLY A 272 -24.33 23.38 27.48
CA GLY A 272 -24.24 22.97 28.89
C GLY A 272 -23.86 21.51 29.16
N GLN A 273 -23.59 20.71 28.13
CA GLN A 273 -23.21 19.30 28.26
C GLN A 273 -22.07 18.93 27.25
N THR A 274 -21.49 17.76 27.38
CA THR A 274 -20.46 17.31 26.43
C THR A 274 -21.08 16.91 25.08
N ILE A 275 -20.29 16.94 24.01
CA ILE A 275 -20.77 16.45 22.71
C ILE A 275 -21.15 14.96 22.80
N ALA A 276 -20.49 14.18 23.66
CA ALA A 276 -20.80 12.78 23.91
C ALA A 276 -22.18 12.55 24.56
N ASP A 277 -22.74 13.56 25.26
CA ASP A 277 -24.05 13.42 25.92
C ASP A 277 -25.23 13.49 24.95
N PHE A 278 -25.04 14.04 23.74
CA PHE A 278 -26.10 14.11 22.74
C PHE A 278 -26.40 12.72 22.15
N GLN A 279 -27.69 12.38 22.06
CA GLN A 279 -28.11 11.06 21.55
C GLN A 279 -27.58 10.75 20.16
N ASN A 280 -27.64 11.73 19.24
CA ASN A 280 -27.13 11.56 17.88
C ASN A 280 -25.62 11.23 17.86
N SER A 281 -24.81 11.89 18.69
CA SER A 281 -23.37 11.60 18.81
C SER A 281 -23.14 10.18 19.31
N ARG A 282 -23.87 9.76 20.34
CA ARG A 282 -23.77 8.39 20.88
C ARG A 282 -24.14 7.32 19.86
N PHE A 283 -25.18 7.57 19.05
CA PHE A 283 -25.59 6.63 18.00
C PHE A 283 -24.55 6.52 16.89
N LYS A 284 -24.01 7.66 16.43
CA LYS A 284 -22.91 7.65 15.44
C LYS A 284 -21.69 6.88 15.95
N MET A 285 -21.26 7.12 17.19
CA MET A 285 -20.14 6.41 17.81
C MET A 285 -20.42 4.91 17.94
N ALA A 286 -21.66 4.51 18.30
CA ALA A 286 -22.05 3.12 18.38
C ALA A 286 -22.01 2.42 17.01
N ASP A 287 -22.52 3.07 15.96
CA ASP A 287 -22.49 2.55 14.59
C ASP A 287 -21.05 2.42 14.06
N MET A 288 -20.19 3.41 14.30
CA MET A 288 -18.77 3.35 13.92
C MET A 288 -18.08 2.19 14.64
N ARG A 289 -18.23 2.06 15.98
CA ARG A 289 -17.61 0.97 16.75
C ARG A 289 -18.05 -0.39 16.27
N MET A 290 -19.34 -0.58 16.04
CA MET A 290 -19.90 -1.84 15.53
C MET A 290 -19.27 -2.22 14.19
N ASN A 291 -19.23 -1.28 13.23
CA ASN A 291 -18.67 -1.55 11.90
C ASN A 291 -17.16 -1.84 11.95
N ILE A 292 -16.41 -1.11 12.79
CA ILE A 292 -14.97 -1.36 13.01
C ILE A 292 -14.75 -2.75 13.61
N ASP A 293 -15.54 -3.16 14.62
CA ASP A 293 -15.40 -4.48 15.25
C ASP A 293 -15.74 -5.64 14.28
N VAL A 294 -16.76 -5.46 13.45
CA VAL A 294 -17.12 -6.46 12.41
C VAL A 294 -16.00 -6.53 11.36
N ALA A 295 -15.48 -5.37 10.91
CA ALA A 295 -14.36 -5.33 9.99
C ALA A 295 -13.12 -6.00 10.57
N GLN A 296 -12.82 -5.75 11.86
CA GLN A 296 -11.65 -6.32 12.53
C GLN A 296 -11.70 -7.85 12.56
N ALA A 297 -12.86 -8.43 12.88
CA ALA A 297 -13.01 -9.88 12.87
C ALA A 297 -12.76 -10.47 11.47
N PHE A 298 -13.22 -9.78 10.41
CA PHE A 298 -13.00 -10.23 9.03
C PHE A 298 -11.53 -10.06 8.60
N ILE A 299 -10.86 -8.97 8.97
CA ILE A 299 -9.44 -8.76 8.67
C ILE A 299 -8.57 -9.77 9.40
N ASP A 300 -8.84 -10.06 10.67
CA ASP A 300 -8.11 -11.07 11.43
C ASP A 300 -8.22 -12.45 10.77
N GLN A 301 -9.41 -12.83 10.28
CA GLN A 301 -9.61 -14.03 9.48
C GLN A 301 -8.78 -14.01 8.17
N CYS A 302 -8.74 -12.89 7.46
CA CYS A 302 -7.93 -12.75 6.24
C CYS A 302 -6.43 -12.90 6.51
N VAL A 303 -5.94 -12.40 7.64
CA VAL A 303 -4.54 -12.57 8.07
C VAL A 303 -4.24 -14.04 8.37
N GLU A 304 -5.12 -14.75 9.04
CA GLU A 304 -4.98 -16.20 9.27
C GLU A 304 -4.98 -16.99 7.95
N GLU A 305 -5.87 -16.64 7.00
CA GLU A 305 -5.90 -17.27 5.67
C GLU A 305 -4.60 -16.98 4.91
N HIS A 306 -4.06 -15.76 5.00
CA HIS A 306 -2.78 -15.41 4.39
C HIS A 306 -1.64 -16.27 4.95
N ASN A 307 -1.55 -16.40 6.29
CA ASN A 307 -0.51 -17.21 6.94
C ASN A 307 -0.58 -18.70 6.54
N ARG A 308 -1.74 -19.19 6.14
CA ARG A 308 -1.93 -20.55 5.60
C ARG A 308 -1.81 -20.65 4.09
N ALA A 309 -1.45 -19.55 3.40
CA ALA A 309 -1.44 -19.43 1.93
C ALA A 309 -2.81 -19.75 1.27
N GLU A 310 -3.91 -19.44 1.97
CA GLU A 310 -5.30 -19.70 1.55
C GLU A 310 -6.05 -18.43 1.12
N LEU A 311 -5.45 -17.23 1.32
CA LEU A 311 -6.10 -15.96 1.02
C LEU A 311 -6.40 -15.85 -0.48
N SER A 312 -7.67 -15.88 -0.85
CA SER A 312 -8.09 -15.74 -2.24
C SER A 312 -8.08 -14.28 -2.70
N ALA A 313 -7.89 -14.06 -4.01
CA ALA A 313 -7.98 -12.73 -4.61
C ALA A 313 -9.36 -12.06 -4.40
N ASP A 314 -10.42 -12.85 -4.30
CA ASP A 314 -11.78 -12.44 -4.02
C ASP A 314 -11.94 -11.98 -2.56
N THR A 315 -11.46 -12.77 -1.59
CA THR A 315 -11.47 -12.40 -0.16
C THR A 315 -10.66 -11.13 0.07
N ALA A 316 -9.46 -11.02 -0.51
CA ALA A 316 -8.64 -9.81 -0.43
C ALA A 316 -9.31 -8.58 -1.05
N ALA A 317 -10.05 -8.76 -2.17
CA ALA A 317 -10.82 -7.67 -2.78
C ALA A 317 -11.99 -7.21 -1.89
N LYS A 318 -12.70 -8.13 -1.23
CA LYS A 318 -13.75 -7.81 -0.25
C LYS A 318 -13.18 -7.06 0.95
N ALA A 319 -12.04 -7.53 1.50
CA ALA A 319 -11.35 -6.87 2.61
C ALA A 319 -10.98 -5.44 2.25
N LYS A 320 -10.31 -5.23 1.11
CA LYS A 320 -9.90 -3.90 0.62
C LYS A 320 -11.08 -2.98 0.37
N LEU A 321 -12.11 -3.45 -0.32
CA LEU A 321 -13.29 -2.66 -0.64
C LEU A 321 -14.01 -2.19 0.63
N PHE A 322 -14.30 -3.13 1.53
CA PHE A 322 -15.06 -2.84 2.73
C PHE A 322 -14.32 -1.87 3.66
N THR A 323 -13.04 -2.11 3.91
CA THR A 323 -12.27 -1.29 4.87
C THR A 323 -11.95 0.10 4.32
N SER A 324 -11.64 0.26 3.03
CA SER A 324 -11.39 1.58 2.44
C SER A 324 -12.65 2.46 2.41
N GLU A 325 -13.82 1.89 2.15
CA GLU A 325 -15.08 2.63 2.22
C GLU A 325 -15.53 2.90 3.67
N LEU A 326 -15.25 1.98 4.60
CA LEU A 326 -15.48 2.20 6.03
C LEU A 326 -14.59 3.31 6.56
N GLU A 327 -13.31 3.31 6.25
CA GLU A 327 -12.37 4.38 6.62
C GLU A 327 -12.92 5.75 6.22
N CYS A 328 -13.30 5.92 4.96
CA CYS A 328 -13.82 7.20 4.48
C CYS A 328 -15.10 7.63 5.23
N ARG A 329 -16.01 6.70 5.53
CA ARG A 329 -17.23 7.02 6.31
C ARG A 329 -16.93 7.39 7.75
N VAL A 330 -16.04 6.65 8.41
CA VAL A 330 -15.62 6.94 9.79
C VAL A 330 -14.94 8.32 9.87
N MET A 331 -14.04 8.63 8.94
CA MET A 331 -13.38 9.92 8.88
C MET A 331 -14.36 11.09 8.71
N ASP A 332 -15.37 10.93 7.85
CA ASP A 332 -16.40 11.94 7.62
C ASP A 332 -17.22 12.22 8.88
N ASP A 333 -17.69 11.16 9.54
CA ASP A 333 -18.43 11.29 10.82
C ASP A 333 -17.54 11.88 11.94
N CYS A 334 -16.27 11.51 12.01
CA CYS A 334 -15.32 12.04 12.98
C CYS A 334 -15.07 13.54 12.77
N VAL A 335 -14.83 13.99 11.54
CA VAL A 335 -14.69 15.42 11.22
C VAL A 335 -15.96 16.19 11.61
N GLN A 336 -17.13 15.64 11.29
CA GLN A 336 -18.40 16.26 11.65
C GLN A 336 -18.58 16.40 13.16
N LEU A 337 -18.17 15.39 13.95
CA LEU A 337 -18.25 15.43 15.42
C LEU A 337 -17.26 16.42 16.05
N HIS A 338 -16.16 16.72 15.38
CA HIS A 338 -15.21 17.78 15.79
C HIS A 338 -15.73 19.19 15.46
N GLY A 339 -16.71 19.33 14.54
CA GLY A 339 -17.21 20.62 14.09
C GLY A 339 -16.11 21.47 13.43
N GLY A 340 -16.05 22.77 13.71
CA GLY A 340 -15.04 23.66 13.12
C GLY A 340 -13.59 23.23 13.37
N ALA A 341 -13.30 22.60 14.51
CA ALA A 341 -11.99 22.05 14.82
C ALA A 341 -11.59 20.93 13.84
N GLY A 342 -12.54 20.10 13.39
CA GLY A 342 -12.29 19.04 12.42
C GLY A 342 -11.89 19.54 11.02
N TYR A 343 -12.08 20.84 10.74
CA TYR A 343 -11.71 21.45 9.47
C TYR A 343 -10.32 22.12 9.49
N MET A 344 -9.72 22.23 10.68
CA MET A 344 -8.43 22.88 10.88
C MET A 344 -7.28 21.87 10.81
N ASP A 345 -6.24 22.18 10.02
CA ASP A 345 -5.09 21.30 9.76
C ASP A 345 -4.26 20.99 11.03
N GLU A 346 -4.38 21.80 12.07
CA GLU A 346 -3.76 21.58 13.39
C GLU A 346 -4.37 20.40 14.15
N TYR A 347 -5.60 20.02 13.79
CA TYR A 347 -6.25 18.85 14.41
C TYR A 347 -5.97 17.59 13.59
N PRO A 348 -5.48 16.51 14.22
CA PRO A 348 -5.12 15.27 13.51
C PRO A 348 -6.22 14.72 12.63
N ILE A 349 -7.49 14.85 13.05
CA ILE A 349 -8.63 14.32 12.31
C ILE A 349 -8.80 14.96 10.92
N CYS A 350 -8.45 16.24 10.76
CA CYS A 350 -8.46 16.93 9.46
C CYS A 350 -7.49 16.22 8.49
N ARG A 351 -6.25 16.00 8.93
CA ARG A 351 -5.23 15.32 8.12
C ARG A 351 -5.63 13.88 7.83
N MET A 352 -6.18 13.15 8.79
CA MET A 352 -6.65 11.78 8.63
C MET A 352 -7.77 11.69 7.59
N TYR A 353 -8.73 12.61 7.60
CA TYR A 353 -9.78 12.70 6.59
C TYR A 353 -9.22 12.88 5.18
N LEU A 354 -8.27 13.81 5.01
CA LEU A 354 -7.63 14.05 3.71
C LEU A 354 -6.81 12.84 3.25
N ASN A 355 -6.14 12.16 4.17
CA ASN A 355 -5.32 10.97 3.88
C ASN A 355 -6.18 9.78 3.47
N ALA A 356 -7.32 9.58 4.12
CA ALA A 356 -8.22 8.45 3.86
C ALA A 356 -8.78 8.43 2.43
N ARG A 357 -8.95 9.61 1.80
CA ARG A 357 -9.66 9.70 0.50
C ARG A 357 -9.02 8.87 -0.60
N ILE A 358 -7.70 8.67 -0.57
CA ILE A 358 -6.99 7.90 -1.60
C ILE A 358 -7.25 6.39 -1.50
N SER A 359 -7.65 5.87 -0.33
CA SER A 359 -7.77 4.43 -0.08
C SER A 359 -8.76 3.73 -1.01
N THR A 360 -9.80 4.43 -1.47
CA THR A 360 -10.78 3.90 -2.44
C THR A 360 -10.30 3.95 -3.91
N ILE A 361 -9.13 4.55 -4.17
CA ILE A 361 -8.60 4.81 -5.52
C ILE A 361 -7.39 3.93 -5.82
N TYR A 362 -6.34 3.96 -4.99
CA TYR A 362 -5.09 3.21 -5.22
C TYR A 362 -5.22 1.73 -4.82
N ALA A 363 -4.21 0.91 -5.13
CA ALA A 363 -4.20 -0.54 -4.92
C ALA A 363 -5.44 -1.26 -5.50
N GLY A 364 -5.97 -0.71 -6.61
CA GLY A 364 -7.21 -1.13 -7.24
C GLY A 364 -8.42 -0.36 -6.71
N SER A 365 -9.08 0.40 -7.60
CA SER A 365 -10.24 1.23 -7.21
C SER A 365 -11.41 0.38 -6.69
N SER A 366 -12.35 1.02 -5.99
CA SER A 366 -13.57 0.37 -5.51
C SER A 366 -14.33 -0.33 -6.64
N GLU A 367 -14.32 0.21 -7.86
CA GLU A 367 -14.95 -0.38 -9.05
C GLU A 367 -14.24 -1.66 -9.47
N ILE A 368 -12.89 -1.67 -9.45
CA ILE A 368 -12.09 -2.88 -9.76
C ILE A 368 -12.34 -3.96 -8.70
N MET A 369 -12.41 -3.59 -7.41
CA MET A 369 -12.75 -4.55 -6.35
C MET A 369 -14.13 -5.16 -6.58
N ARG A 370 -15.14 -4.34 -6.89
CA ARG A 370 -16.50 -4.82 -7.22
C ARG A 370 -16.52 -5.73 -8.44
N GLU A 371 -15.73 -5.42 -9.47
CA GLU A 371 -15.61 -6.28 -10.65
C GLU A 371 -15.02 -7.66 -10.34
N ILE A 372 -13.99 -7.72 -9.46
CA ILE A 372 -13.41 -8.99 -9.01
C ILE A 372 -14.43 -9.82 -8.24
N ILE A 373 -15.14 -9.18 -7.30
CA ILE A 373 -16.16 -9.81 -6.48
C ILE A 373 -17.34 -10.29 -7.36
N ALA A 374 -17.80 -9.46 -8.32
CA ALA A 374 -18.88 -9.83 -9.22
C ALA A 374 -18.53 -11.08 -10.04
N ARG A 375 -17.30 -11.18 -10.53
CA ARG A 375 -16.82 -12.36 -11.26
C ARG A 375 -16.76 -13.61 -10.38
N SER A 376 -16.37 -13.50 -9.13
CA SER A 376 -16.28 -14.65 -8.20
C SER A 376 -17.66 -15.24 -7.88
N VAL A 377 -18.71 -14.41 -7.84
CA VAL A 377 -20.09 -14.86 -7.64
C VAL A 377 -20.81 -15.23 -8.95
N GLY A 378 -20.07 -15.40 -10.06
CA GLY A 378 -20.60 -15.90 -11.34
C GLY A 378 -21.08 -14.82 -12.32
N LEU A 379 -20.95 -13.53 -12.00
CA LEU A 379 -21.35 -12.42 -12.86
C LEU A 379 -20.19 -11.96 -13.79
N ASP A 380 -19.60 -12.89 -14.57
CA ASP A 380 -18.52 -12.57 -15.52
C ASP A 380 -19.08 -12.39 -16.95
N PRO A 381 -19.14 -11.14 -17.48
CA PRO A 381 -19.67 -10.90 -18.82
C PRO A 381 -18.84 -11.52 -19.95
N ARG A 382 -17.57 -11.88 -19.67
CA ARG A 382 -16.67 -12.52 -20.66
C ARG A 382 -17.09 -13.97 -20.95
N LYS A 383 -17.63 -14.69 -19.94
CA LYS A 383 -18.16 -16.06 -20.12
C LYS A 383 -19.31 -16.08 -21.10
N LYS A 384 -20.25 -15.14 -20.98
CA LYS A 384 -21.42 -15.02 -21.90
C LYS A 384 -20.99 -14.76 -23.34
N LYS A 385 -19.93 -13.95 -23.56
CA LYS A 385 -19.42 -13.67 -24.92
C LYS A 385 -18.75 -14.91 -25.52
N LYS A 386 -18.07 -15.72 -24.73
CA LYS A 386 -17.43 -16.96 -25.18
C LYS A 386 -18.47 -18.01 -25.56
N GLU A 387 -19.48 -18.23 -24.74
CA GLU A 387 -20.62 -19.14 -25.02
C GLU A 387 -21.41 -18.70 -26.26
N ALA A 388 -21.65 -17.38 -26.43
CA ALA A 388 -22.31 -16.85 -27.62
C ALA A 388 -21.47 -17.02 -28.90
N GLY A 389 -20.14 -16.87 -28.81
CA GLY A 389 -19.21 -17.10 -29.93
C GLY A 389 -19.10 -18.57 -30.32
N GLU A 390 -19.05 -19.47 -29.33
CA GLU A 390 -19.04 -20.93 -29.56
C GLU A 390 -20.37 -21.42 -30.18
N ASN A 391 -21.50 -20.89 -29.75
CA ASN A 391 -22.83 -21.19 -30.35
C ASN A 391 -22.97 -20.67 -31.78
N GLN A 392 -22.35 -19.52 -32.14
CA GLN A 392 -22.34 -19.03 -33.51
C GLN A 392 -21.37 -19.84 -34.40
N ALA A 393 -20.26 -20.30 -33.88
CA ALA A 393 -19.30 -21.15 -34.60
C ALA A 393 -19.82 -22.59 -34.81
N SER A 394 -20.70 -23.08 -33.94
CA SER A 394 -21.34 -24.41 -34.08
C SER A 394 -22.62 -24.37 -34.99
N ALA A 395 -23.11 -23.19 -35.32
CA ALA A 395 -24.29 -22.97 -36.20
C ALA A 395 -23.91 -22.58 -37.63
N ALA A 396 -22.62 -22.40 -37.92
CA ALA A 396 -22.08 -22.15 -39.26
C ALA A 396 -21.31 -23.38 -39.79
#